data_dcbd953a89587ee30d937d026a5ce536
#
_entry.id   dcbd953a89587ee30d937d026a5ce536
#
_cell.length_a   1.000
_cell.length_b   1.000
_cell.length_c   1.000
_cell.angle_alpha   90.00
_cell.angle_beta   90.00
_cell.angle_gamma   90.00
#
_symmetry.space_group_name_H-M   'P 1'
#
loop_
_entity.id
_entity.type
_entity.pdbx_description
1 polymer ?
#
loop_
_entity_poly.entity_id
_entity_poly.type
_entity_poly.pdbx_seq_one_letter_code
_entity_poly.pdbx_strand_id
1 'polypeptide(L)'
;MAHYIAAEMISMKYRDLRDFLSLLEQRGELKRISQPIDPYLEMTEIADRTLRAGGPALLFENPKGYTMPVLCNLFGTAKRVAMGMGQEDVSALRDVGKLLAFLKEPDPPKGFRDLFDKLPKFKQVLNMPTKCLSSAPCQEQVWQGDDVDLSRIPVMHCWPEDAAPLVSWGLTITRGPHKERQNLGIYRQQVLGKNRLIMRWLSHRGGALDYQEWCEAHPGERFPVAVALGADPATILAAVTPVPDTLSEYAFAGLLRGHKTEVVKCLSNSLEVPASAEIVLEGYIEQGDMAPEGPYGDHTGYYNEIDSFPVFTVTHITQRKDAIYHSTYTGRPPDEPAVMGVALNEVFVPILQKQFPEIVDFYLPPEGCSYRLAVVTIKKQYAGHAKR
;
A
#
# COMPACT_ATOMS: atom_id res chain seq x y z
N MET A 1 -30.59 -8.66 -31.42
CA MET A 1 -29.64 -7.54 -31.54
C MET A 1 -29.32 -7.10 -30.13
N ALA A 2 -28.32 -7.75 -29.51
CA ALA A 2 -27.74 -7.38 -28.22
C ALA A 2 -26.34 -8.01 -28.17
N HIS A 3 -25.42 -7.47 -28.96
CA HIS A 3 -24.00 -7.58 -28.72
C HIS A 3 -23.69 -6.58 -27.63
N TYR A 4 -23.76 -6.99 -26.36
CA TYR A 4 -23.04 -6.33 -25.29
C TYR A 4 -21.78 -7.15 -25.03
N ILE A 5 -20.76 -6.69 -25.69
CA ILE A 5 -19.36 -6.73 -25.41
C ILE A 5 -19.15 -7.09 -23.94
N ALA A 6 -18.73 -8.34 -23.70
CA ALA A 6 -17.84 -8.60 -22.58
C ALA A 6 -16.64 -7.69 -22.84
N ALA A 7 -16.60 -6.53 -22.19
CA ALA A 7 -15.38 -5.78 -22.07
C ALA A 7 -14.39 -6.77 -21.47
N GLU A 8 -13.53 -7.34 -22.29
CA GLU A 8 -12.26 -7.85 -21.82
C GLU A 8 -11.74 -6.71 -20.95
N MET A 9 -11.74 -6.90 -19.65
CA MET A 9 -10.90 -6.09 -18.77
C MET A 9 -9.53 -6.20 -19.41
N ILE A 10 -9.13 -5.20 -20.17
CA ILE A 10 -7.79 -5.09 -20.72
C ILE A 10 -6.94 -4.98 -19.45
N SER A 11 -6.51 -6.12 -18.97
CA SER A 11 -5.63 -6.26 -17.84
C SER A 11 -4.43 -5.38 -18.16
N MET A 12 -4.29 -4.27 -17.46
CA MET A 12 -3.08 -3.47 -17.49
C MET A 12 -1.95 -4.37 -17.02
N LYS A 13 -1.29 -5.02 -17.97
CA LYS A 13 -0.34 -6.08 -17.72
C LYS A 13 0.99 -5.47 -17.33
N TYR A 14 1.24 -5.38 -16.05
CA TYR A 14 2.58 -5.17 -15.51
C TYR A 14 2.88 -6.29 -14.50
N ARG A 15 4.14 -6.66 -14.36
CA ARG A 15 4.59 -7.75 -13.47
C ARG A 15 5.08 -7.23 -12.13
N ASP A 16 5.75 -6.08 -12.16
CA ASP A 16 6.40 -5.46 -11.00
C ASP A 16 6.36 -3.92 -11.11
N LEU A 17 6.99 -3.25 -10.15
CA LEU A 17 7.09 -1.80 -10.15
C LEU A 17 7.78 -1.26 -11.42
N ARG A 18 8.81 -1.93 -11.92
CA ARG A 18 9.59 -1.46 -13.08
C ARG A 18 8.82 -1.55 -14.38
N ASP A 19 8.06 -2.63 -14.57
CA ASP A 19 7.13 -2.74 -15.70
C ASP A 19 6.07 -1.63 -15.64
N PHE A 20 5.57 -1.32 -14.42
CA PHE A 20 4.62 -0.23 -14.23
C PHE A 20 5.24 1.14 -14.54
N LEU A 21 6.47 1.40 -14.09
CA LEU A 21 7.19 2.64 -14.45
C LEU A 21 7.40 2.77 -15.95
N SER A 22 7.74 1.67 -16.63
CA SER A 22 7.87 1.66 -18.08
C SER A 22 6.55 1.99 -18.79
N LEU A 23 5.43 1.46 -18.26
CA LEU A 23 4.09 1.79 -18.74
C LEU A 23 3.75 3.27 -18.55
N LEU A 24 4.07 3.82 -17.36
CA LEU A 24 3.87 5.25 -17.07
C LEU A 24 4.71 6.14 -17.99
N GLU A 25 5.95 5.75 -18.26
CA GLU A 25 6.84 6.49 -19.16
C GLU A 25 6.30 6.52 -20.59
N GLN A 26 5.84 5.38 -21.10
CA GLN A 26 5.19 5.30 -22.43
C GLN A 26 3.92 6.16 -22.54
N ARG A 27 3.23 6.39 -21.42
CA ARG A 27 2.01 7.22 -21.38
C ARG A 27 2.26 8.67 -21.01
N GLY A 28 3.53 9.08 -20.82
CA GLY A 28 3.89 10.43 -20.39
C GLY A 28 3.52 10.75 -18.95
N GLU A 29 3.28 9.71 -18.13
CA GLU A 29 2.90 9.81 -16.71
C GLU A 29 4.09 9.63 -15.76
N LEU A 30 5.33 9.50 -16.28
CA LEU A 30 6.58 9.45 -15.50
C LEU A 30 7.55 10.53 -16.00
N LYS A 31 8.14 11.26 -15.08
CA LYS A 31 9.23 12.22 -15.34
C LYS A 31 10.50 11.75 -14.63
N ARG A 32 11.57 11.53 -15.41
CA ARG A 32 12.91 11.29 -14.87
C ARG A 32 13.60 12.62 -14.61
N ILE A 33 14.25 12.74 -13.46
CA ILE A 33 14.97 13.95 -13.02
C ILE A 33 16.42 13.57 -12.79
N SER A 34 17.30 13.97 -13.71
CA SER A 34 18.72 13.66 -13.67
C SER A 34 19.56 14.67 -12.87
N GLN A 35 18.97 15.84 -12.55
CA GLN A 35 19.63 16.84 -11.69
C GLN A 35 19.80 16.30 -10.26
N PRO A 36 20.91 16.60 -9.58
CA PRO A 36 21.08 16.26 -8.18
C PRO A 36 20.05 16.97 -7.29
N ILE A 37 19.16 16.19 -6.65
CA ILE A 37 18.10 16.70 -5.76
C ILE A 37 18.32 16.14 -4.35
N ASP A 38 18.10 16.98 -3.34
CA ASP A 38 18.31 16.61 -1.94
C ASP A 38 17.09 15.84 -1.38
N PRO A 39 17.27 14.66 -0.77
CA PRO A 39 16.20 14.01 0.00
C PRO A 39 15.73 14.82 1.21
N TYR A 40 16.54 15.76 1.68
CA TYR A 40 16.17 16.69 2.74
C TYR A 40 15.37 17.86 2.14
N LEU A 41 14.06 17.87 2.36
CA LEU A 41 13.07 18.90 1.98
C LEU A 41 12.87 19.11 0.48
N GLU A 42 13.93 19.10 -0.35
CA GLU A 42 13.86 19.51 -1.75
C GLU A 42 12.99 18.54 -2.59
N MET A 43 13.16 17.22 -2.38
CA MET A 43 12.32 16.22 -3.07
C MET A 43 10.84 16.36 -2.69
N THR A 44 10.55 16.65 -1.42
CA THR A 44 9.17 16.85 -0.94
C THR A 44 8.54 18.05 -1.61
N GLU A 45 9.23 19.18 -1.68
CA GLU A 45 8.73 20.40 -2.31
C GLU A 45 8.43 20.19 -3.80
N ILE A 46 9.31 19.50 -4.52
CA ILE A 46 9.11 19.19 -5.94
C ILE A 46 7.92 18.23 -6.11
N ALA A 47 7.81 17.21 -5.25
CA ALA A 47 6.72 16.23 -5.29
C ALA A 47 5.36 16.89 -4.97
N ASP A 48 5.29 17.75 -3.94
CA ASP A 48 4.07 18.46 -3.55
C ASP A 48 3.57 19.39 -4.67
N ARG A 49 4.44 20.21 -5.25
CA ARG A 49 4.08 21.08 -6.38
C ARG A 49 3.62 20.28 -7.59
N THR A 50 4.29 19.17 -7.89
CA THR A 50 3.94 18.30 -9.02
C THR A 50 2.58 17.66 -8.80
N LEU A 51 2.31 17.14 -7.60
CA LEU A 51 1.02 16.54 -7.25
C LEU A 51 -0.10 17.57 -7.36
N ARG A 52 0.06 18.76 -6.77
CA ARG A 52 -0.94 19.83 -6.81
C ARG A 52 -1.24 20.33 -8.23
N ALA A 53 -0.27 20.23 -9.13
CA ALA A 53 -0.45 20.52 -10.55
C ALA A 53 -1.06 19.36 -11.35
N GLY A 54 -1.40 18.20 -10.70
CA GLY A 54 -1.85 16.99 -11.38
C GLY A 54 -0.77 16.36 -12.28
N GLY A 55 0.50 16.60 -11.95
CA GLY A 55 1.65 16.18 -12.75
C GLY A 55 2.01 14.70 -12.62
N PRO A 56 3.07 14.26 -13.33
CA PRO A 56 3.47 12.86 -13.44
C PRO A 56 4.09 12.32 -12.14
N ALA A 57 4.28 10.99 -12.08
CA ALA A 57 5.21 10.36 -11.15
C ALA A 57 6.64 10.87 -11.39
N LEU A 58 7.45 10.92 -10.35
CA LEU A 58 8.80 11.49 -10.37
C LEU A 58 9.84 10.42 -10.01
N LEU A 59 10.81 10.19 -10.87
CA LEU A 59 11.97 9.37 -10.59
C LEU A 59 13.22 10.27 -10.50
N PHE A 60 13.69 10.52 -9.29
CA PHE A 60 14.92 11.26 -9.01
C PHE A 60 16.11 10.29 -9.15
N GLU A 61 16.85 10.41 -10.26
CA GLU A 61 17.94 9.48 -10.60
C GLU A 61 19.23 9.76 -9.83
N ASN A 62 19.42 10.99 -9.37
CA ASN A 62 20.63 11.45 -8.68
C ASN A 62 20.30 12.12 -7.34
N PRO A 63 19.86 11.37 -6.30
CA PRO A 63 19.68 11.94 -4.98
C PRO A 63 21.04 12.34 -4.39
N LYS A 64 21.17 13.56 -3.86
CA LYS A 64 22.43 14.06 -3.28
C LYS A 64 22.90 13.14 -2.15
N GLY A 65 24.13 12.67 -2.25
CA GLY A 65 24.74 11.79 -1.26
C GLY A 65 24.43 10.30 -1.40
N TYR A 66 23.64 9.91 -2.41
CA TYR A 66 23.22 8.53 -2.64
C TYR A 66 23.36 8.12 -4.10
N THR A 67 23.44 6.81 -4.34
CA THR A 67 23.44 6.22 -5.68
C THR A 67 22.11 5.55 -6.04
N MET A 68 21.23 5.36 -5.04
CA MET A 68 19.92 4.71 -5.20
C MET A 68 18.87 5.75 -5.62
N PRO A 69 18.20 5.59 -6.78
CA PRO A 69 17.14 6.49 -7.21
C PRO A 69 15.94 6.51 -6.24
N VAL A 70 15.23 7.66 -6.19
CA VAL A 70 14.01 7.84 -5.39
C VAL A 70 12.81 8.04 -6.30
N LEU A 71 11.78 7.23 -6.08
CA LEU A 71 10.49 7.35 -6.76
C LEU A 71 9.48 8.04 -5.84
N CYS A 72 8.85 9.12 -6.33
CA CYS A 72 7.81 9.85 -5.62
C CYS A 72 6.59 10.08 -6.52
N ASN A 73 5.48 10.47 -5.91
CA ASN A 73 4.25 10.86 -6.61
C ASN A 73 3.70 9.75 -7.53
N LEU A 74 3.95 8.48 -7.18
CA LEU A 74 3.50 7.34 -7.99
C LEU A 74 1.98 7.31 -8.10
N PHE A 75 1.28 7.51 -6.98
CA PHE A 75 -0.17 7.52 -6.87
C PHE A 75 -0.77 8.94 -6.79
N GLY A 76 -0.05 9.95 -7.27
CA GLY A 76 -0.44 11.35 -7.17
C GLY A 76 -1.60 11.77 -8.11
N THR A 77 -2.19 10.85 -8.87
CA THR A 77 -3.46 11.07 -9.57
C THR A 77 -4.36 9.85 -9.45
N ALA A 78 -5.68 10.05 -9.35
CA ALA A 78 -6.65 8.96 -9.29
C ALA A 78 -6.55 8.00 -10.49
N LYS A 79 -6.16 8.53 -11.66
CA LYS A 79 -5.88 7.73 -12.86
C LYS A 79 -4.74 6.74 -12.61
N ARG A 80 -3.59 7.16 -12.06
CA ARG A 80 -2.47 6.25 -11.76
C ARG A 80 -2.82 5.23 -10.68
N VAL A 81 -3.67 5.59 -9.71
CA VAL A 81 -4.22 4.62 -8.76
C VAL A 81 -5.06 3.56 -9.48
N ALA A 82 -5.98 3.96 -10.36
CA ALA A 82 -6.76 3.04 -11.16
C ALA A 82 -5.87 2.12 -12.01
N MET A 83 -4.85 2.69 -12.67
CA MET A 83 -3.86 1.93 -13.44
C MET A 83 -3.12 0.91 -12.57
N GLY A 84 -2.73 1.28 -11.35
CA GLY A 84 -2.12 0.37 -10.37
C GLY A 84 -3.05 -0.76 -9.92
N MET A 85 -4.37 -0.55 -9.97
CA MET A 85 -5.38 -1.58 -9.73
C MET A 85 -5.81 -2.34 -11.01
N GLY A 86 -5.07 -2.19 -12.10
CA GLY A 86 -5.34 -2.88 -13.36
C GLY A 86 -6.51 -2.31 -14.15
N GLN A 87 -6.91 -1.06 -13.89
CA GLN A 87 -8.03 -0.39 -14.55
C GLN A 87 -7.54 0.80 -15.39
N GLU A 88 -8.15 1.04 -16.54
CA GLU A 88 -7.82 2.19 -17.40
C GLU A 88 -8.44 3.49 -16.90
N ASP A 89 -9.56 3.41 -16.17
CA ASP A 89 -10.35 4.54 -15.73
C ASP A 89 -10.75 4.40 -14.25
N VAL A 90 -10.87 5.52 -13.55
CA VAL A 90 -11.28 5.57 -12.15
C VAL A 90 -12.69 5.01 -11.95
N SER A 91 -13.60 5.24 -12.89
CA SER A 91 -14.97 4.71 -12.82
C SER A 91 -15.02 3.18 -12.84
N ALA A 92 -14.05 2.53 -13.48
CA ALA A 92 -13.94 1.07 -13.50
C ALA A 92 -13.55 0.46 -12.14
N LEU A 93 -13.07 1.27 -11.19
CA LEU A 93 -12.83 0.83 -9.82
C LEU A 93 -14.11 0.37 -9.10
N ARG A 94 -15.28 0.85 -9.53
CA ARG A 94 -16.56 0.32 -9.04
C ARG A 94 -16.77 -1.16 -9.37
N ASP A 95 -16.23 -1.64 -10.47
CA ASP A 95 -16.31 -3.06 -10.83
C ASP A 95 -15.39 -3.91 -9.94
N VAL A 96 -14.25 -3.37 -9.51
CA VAL A 96 -13.42 -3.98 -8.46
C VAL A 96 -14.21 -4.07 -7.15
N GLY A 97 -14.89 -2.99 -6.76
CA GLY A 97 -15.75 -2.95 -5.58
C GLY A 97 -16.91 -3.96 -5.64
N LYS A 98 -17.57 -4.09 -6.80
CA LYS A 98 -18.63 -5.11 -7.02
C LYS A 98 -18.08 -6.54 -6.88
N LEU A 99 -16.84 -6.76 -7.35
CA LEU A 99 -16.19 -8.06 -7.20
C LEU A 99 -15.88 -8.35 -5.73
N LEU A 100 -15.35 -7.38 -4.97
CA LEU A 100 -15.12 -7.53 -3.52
C LEU A 100 -16.42 -7.76 -2.75
N ALA A 101 -17.48 -7.01 -3.07
CA ALA A 101 -18.81 -7.21 -2.47
C ALA A 101 -19.35 -8.62 -2.74
N PHE A 102 -19.14 -9.14 -3.95
CA PHE A 102 -19.50 -10.53 -4.29
C PHE A 102 -18.66 -11.55 -3.53
N LEU A 103 -17.35 -11.35 -3.38
CA LEU A 103 -16.47 -12.26 -2.64
C LEU A 103 -16.80 -12.29 -1.14
N LYS A 104 -17.22 -11.15 -0.58
CA LYS A 104 -17.63 -11.04 0.83
C LYS A 104 -18.91 -11.81 1.10
N GLU A 105 -19.90 -11.70 0.21
CA GLU A 105 -21.20 -12.37 0.33
C GLU A 105 -21.63 -12.87 -1.07
N PRO A 106 -21.22 -14.10 -1.46
CA PRO A 106 -21.55 -14.64 -2.75
C PRO A 106 -23.07 -14.89 -2.89
N ASP A 107 -23.69 -14.23 -3.87
CA ASP A 107 -25.08 -14.54 -4.22
C ASP A 107 -25.16 -15.91 -4.91
N PRO A 108 -26.04 -16.83 -4.47
CA PRO A 108 -26.25 -18.09 -5.16
C PRO A 108 -26.71 -17.85 -6.61
N PRO A 109 -26.24 -18.63 -7.59
CA PRO A 109 -26.62 -18.45 -8.98
C PRO A 109 -28.12 -18.70 -9.16
N LYS A 110 -28.82 -17.77 -9.79
CA LYS A 110 -30.27 -17.83 -10.04
C LYS A 110 -30.64 -18.64 -11.29
N GLY A 111 -29.70 -19.44 -11.85
CA GLY A 111 -29.89 -20.27 -13.03
C GLY A 111 -28.62 -20.40 -13.90
N PHE A 112 -28.71 -21.24 -14.93
CA PHE A 112 -27.56 -21.51 -15.82
C PHE A 112 -26.99 -20.26 -16.50
N ARG A 113 -27.82 -19.31 -16.88
CA ARG A 113 -27.39 -18.07 -17.52
C ARG A 113 -26.58 -17.18 -16.56
N ASP A 114 -27.05 -17.06 -15.33
CA ASP A 114 -26.35 -16.34 -14.27
C ASP A 114 -25.03 -17.00 -13.88
N LEU A 115 -24.96 -18.35 -13.93
CA LEU A 115 -23.73 -19.10 -13.73
C LEU A 115 -22.69 -18.82 -14.82
N PHE A 116 -23.09 -18.72 -16.07
CA PHE A 116 -22.20 -18.36 -17.18
C PHE A 116 -21.70 -16.91 -17.07
N ASP A 117 -22.56 -16.00 -16.67
CA ASP A 117 -22.21 -14.59 -16.48
C ASP A 117 -21.23 -14.38 -15.31
N LYS A 118 -21.25 -15.29 -14.32
CA LYS A 118 -20.32 -15.30 -13.18
C LYS A 118 -19.00 -16.03 -13.46
N LEU A 119 -18.92 -16.80 -14.51
CA LEU A 119 -17.74 -17.63 -14.84
C LEU A 119 -16.43 -16.84 -14.94
N PRO A 120 -16.37 -15.61 -15.54
CA PRO A 120 -15.16 -14.80 -15.56
C PRO A 120 -14.67 -14.42 -14.15
N LYS A 121 -15.59 -14.14 -13.21
CA LYS A 121 -15.27 -13.83 -11.81
C LYS A 121 -14.64 -15.04 -11.12
N PHE A 122 -15.14 -16.26 -11.37
CA PHE A 122 -14.55 -17.48 -10.82
C PHE A 122 -13.16 -17.76 -11.39
N LYS A 123 -12.87 -17.40 -12.66
CA LYS A 123 -11.51 -17.51 -13.21
C LYS A 123 -10.52 -16.60 -12.52
N GLN A 124 -10.92 -15.41 -12.10
CA GLN A 124 -10.06 -14.47 -11.38
C GLN A 124 -9.66 -15.02 -10.00
N VAL A 125 -10.52 -15.79 -9.34
CA VAL A 125 -10.24 -16.45 -8.05
C VAL A 125 -9.04 -17.42 -8.15
N LEU A 126 -8.74 -17.97 -9.32
CA LEU A 126 -7.57 -18.83 -9.53
C LEU A 126 -6.23 -18.10 -9.36
N ASN A 127 -6.23 -16.77 -9.42
CA ASN A 127 -5.05 -15.93 -9.22
C ASN A 127 -4.84 -15.51 -7.75
N MET A 128 -5.76 -15.85 -6.87
CA MET A 128 -5.67 -15.48 -5.44
C MET A 128 -4.56 -16.20 -4.67
N PRO A 129 -4.30 -17.52 -4.85
CA PRO A 129 -3.22 -18.16 -4.12
C PRO A 129 -1.87 -17.56 -4.48
N THR A 130 -1.01 -17.35 -3.48
CA THR A 130 0.37 -16.93 -3.70
C THR A 130 1.18 -18.02 -4.40
N LYS A 131 2.29 -17.64 -5.01
CA LYS A 131 3.31 -18.55 -5.56
C LYS A 131 4.63 -18.26 -4.88
N CYS A 132 5.07 -19.16 -4.00
CA CYS A 132 6.35 -19.04 -3.33
C CYS A 132 7.48 -19.46 -4.27
N LEU A 133 8.48 -18.57 -4.42
CA LEU A 133 9.68 -18.79 -5.23
C LEU A 133 10.84 -19.24 -4.35
N SER A 134 11.79 -19.98 -4.92
CA SER A 134 13.03 -20.37 -4.24
C SER A 134 14.11 -19.28 -4.25
N SER A 135 14.02 -18.32 -5.16
CA SER A 135 14.91 -17.16 -5.29
C SER A 135 14.13 -16.01 -5.94
N ALA A 136 14.52 -14.78 -5.62
CA ALA A 136 13.80 -13.60 -6.09
C ALA A 136 14.73 -12.40 -6.32
N PRO A 137 14.34 -11.46 -7.24
CA PRO A 137 15.11 -10.24 -7.47
C PRO A 137 15.37 -9.41 -6.22
N CYS A 138 14.42 -9.37 -5.27
CA CYS A 138 14.59 -8.63 -4.01
C CYS A 138 15.67 -9.21 -3.09
N GLN A 139 16.31 -10.33 -3.46
CA GLN A 139 17.39 -10.98 -2.70
C GLN A 139 18.71 -11.05 -3.48
N GLU A 140 18.89 -10.24 -4.53
CA GLU A 140 20.11 -10.22 -5.33
C GLU A 140 21.31 -9.68 -4.55
N GLN A 141 21.09 -8.76 -3.62
CA GLN A 141 22.10 -8.25 -2.69
C GLN A 141 21.58 -8.42 -1.26
N VAL A 142 22.49 -8.76 -0.35
CA VAL A 142 22.19 -8.99 1.06
C VAL A 142 23.17 -8.23 1.94
N TRP A 143 22.65 -7.39 2.82
CA TRP A 143 23.40 -6.76 3.91
C TRP A 143 22.94 -7.38 5.22
N GLN A 144 23.86 -7.89 6.01
CA GLN A 144 23.55 -8.56 7.28
C GLN A 144 24.58 -8.22 8.36
N GLY A 145 24.23 -8.37 9.62
CA GLY A 145 25.11 -8.06 10.74
C GLY A 145 25.56 -6.59 10.72
N ASP A 146 26.87 -6.35 10.72
CA ASP A 146 27.45 -5.01 10.77
C ASP A 146 27.29 -4.22 9.46
N ASP A 147 26.97 -4.89 8.34
CA ASP A 147 26.72 -4.25 7.05
C ASP A 147 25.31 -3.62 6.95
N VAL A 148 24.40 -3.95 7.88
CA VAL A 148 23.07 -3.34 7.93
C VAL A 148 23.21 -1.88 8.29
N ASP A 149 22.82 -1.00 7.35
CA ASP A 149 22.94 0.44 7.52
C ASP A 149 21.83 1.17 6.72
N LEU A 150 20.80 1.63 7.43
CA LEU A 150 19.67 2.37 6.86
C LEU A 150 20.08 3.71 6.28
N SER A 151 21.22 4.28 6.70
CA SER A 151 21.72 5.54 6.15
C SER A 151 22.18 5.44 4.69
N ARG A 152 22.30 4.23 4.15
CA ARG A 152 22.59 3.97 2.73
C ARG A 152 21.37 4.06 1.83
N ILE A 153 20.16 4.11 2.41
CA ILE A 153 18.89 4.27 1.71
C ILE A 153 18.53 5.77 1.77
N PRO A 154 18.16 6.41 0.64
CA PRO A 154 17.83 7.84 0.58
C PRO A 154 16.45 8.14 1.18
N VAL A 155 16.27 7.82 2.47
CA VAL A 155 15.03 8.06 3.19
C VAL A 155 14.81 9.56 3.31
N MET A 156 13.65 10.03 2.86
CA MET A 156 13.33 11.45 2.80
C MET A 156 13.09 12.05 4.20
N HIS A 157 13.57 13.27 4.40
CA HIS A 157 13.18 14.16 5.48
C HIS A 157 12.24 15.21 4.89
N CYS A 158 10.94 15.09 5.19
CA CYS A 158 9.91 15.76 4.38
C CYS A 158 9.64 17.21 4.81
N TRP A 159 9.64 17.50 6.12
CA TRP A 159 9.30 18.82 6.66
C TRP A 159 10.36 19.33 7.63
N PRO A 160 10.51 20.67 7.76
CA PRO A 160 11.62 21.25 8.54
C PRO A 160 11.71 20.81 10.01
N GLU A 161 10.56 20.52 10.65
CA GLU A 161 10.50 20.13 12.07
C GLU A 161 10.23 18.62 12.23
N ASP A 162 10.34 17.82 11.15
CA ASP A 162 10.29 16.37 11.28
C ASP A 162 11.43 15.86 12.18
N ALA A 163 11.14 14.92 13.07
CA ALA A 163 12.10 14.42 14.04
C ALA A 163 13.31 13.71 13.42
N ALA A 164 13.11 13.04 12.28
CA ALA A 164 14.13 12.27 11.55
C ALA A 164 13.62 11.89 10.15
N PRO A 165 14.45 11.32 9.26
CA PRO A 165 13.98 10.73 8.00
C PRO A 165 12.88 9.69 8.23
N LEU A 166 11.88 9.65 7.34
CA LEU A 166 10.67 8.86 7.48
C LEU A 166 10.49 7.89 6.30
N VAL A 167 10.47 6.59 6.59
CA VAL A 167 10.01 5.58 5.63
C VAL A 167 8.50 5.67 5.55
N SER A 168 7.98 6.10 4.41
CA SER A 168 6.55 6.40 4.20
C SER A 168 5.77 5.25 3.54
N TRP A 169 6.34 4.56 2.57
CA TRP A 169 5.74 3.41 1.88
C TRP A 169 6.20 2.05 2.43
N GLY A 170 6.40 1.95 3.74
CA GLY A 170 6.79 0.71 4.39
C GLY A 170 5.64 -0.31 4.38
N LEU A 171 5.59 -1.18 3.35
CA LEU A 171 4.70 -2.34 3.33
C LEU A 171 5.17 -3.35 4.37
N THR A 172 4.55 -3.29 5.53
CA THR A 172 4.90 -4.11 6.70
C THR A 172 4.14 -5.42 6.65
N ILE A 173 4.87 -6.51 6.78
CA ILE A 173 4.37 -7.87 6.77
C ILE A 173 4.52 -8.45 8.18
N THR A 174 3.42 -8.93 8.73
CA THR A 174 3.34 -9.57 10.04
C THR A 174 2.49 -10.83 9.98
N ARG A 175 2.56 -11.66 11.02
CA ARG A 175 1.65 -12.79 11.20
C ARG A 175 1.43 -13.03 12.69
N GLY A 176 0.18 -12.97 13.12
CA GLY A 176 -0.22 -13.36 14.46
C GLY A 176 -0.02 -14.87 14.72
N PRO A 177 0.16 -15.28 15.98
CA PRO A 177 0.53 -16.67 16.35
C PRO A 177 -0.55 -17.69 15.98
N HIS A 178 -1.80 -17.26 15.88
CA HIS A 178 -2.96 -18.10 15.58
C HIS A 178 -3.48 -17.94 14.16
N LYS A 179 -2.72 -17.26 13.28
CA LYS A 179 -3.14 -16.95 11.90
C LYS A 179 -2.26 -17.69 10.90
N GLU A 180 -2.90 -18.33 9.93
CA GLU A 180 -2.19 -18.94 8.79
C GLU A 180 -1.75 -17.85 7.79
N ARG A 181 -2.62 -16.84 7.57
CA ARG A 181 -2.35 -15.74 6.65
C ARG A 181 -1.45 -14.68 7.28
N GLN A 182 -0.64 -14.04 6.46
CA GLN A 182 0.10 -12.85 6.82
C GLN A 182 -0.80 -11.61 6.64
N ASN A 183 -0.59 -10.61 7.47
CA ASN A 183 -1.17 -9.29 7.36
C ASN A 183 -0.20 -8.39 6.60
N LEU A 184 -0.71 -7.59 5.69
CA LEU A 184 0.02 -6.55 5.00
C LEU A 184 -0.60 -5.20 5.33
N GLY A 185 0.24 -4.24 5.73
CA GLY A 185 -0.21 -2.88 6.00
C GLY A 185 0.86 -1.84 5.70
N ILE A 186 0.45 -0.66 5.29
CA ILE A 186 1.36 0.47 5.11
C ILE A 186 1.40 1.26 6.42
N TYR A 187 2.60 1.34 7.01
CA TYR A 187 2.84 2.10 8.22
C TYR A 187 4.09 2.96 8.04
N ARG A 188 4.04 4.20 8.54
CA ARG A 188 5.22 5.06 8.54
C ARG A 188 6.20 4.60 9.61
N GLN A 189 7.49 4.74 9.32
CA GLN A 189 8.55 4.28 10.19
C GLN A 189 9.63 5.35 10.31
N GLN A 190 9.85 5.84 11.53
CA GLN A 190 10.90 6.81 11.82
C GLN A 190 12.25 6.12 11.88
N VAL A 191 13.24 6.63 11.17
CA VAL A 191 14.63 6.16 11.28
C VAL A 191 15.18 6.60 12.64
N LEU A 192 15.58 5.63 13.47
CA LEU A 192 16.13 5.88 14.79
C LEU A 192 17.65 5.74 14.84
N GLY A 193 18.23 5.01 13.89
CA GLY A 193 19.67 4.78 13.83
C GLY A 193 20.05 3.82 12.71
N LYS A 194 21.27 3.26 12.79
CA LYS A 194 21.88 2.44 11.75
C LYS A 194 21.01 1.25 11.32
N ASN A 195 20.31 0.62 12.25
CA ASN A 195 19.49 -0.57 12.00
C ASN A 195 18.18 -0.60 12.82
N ARG A 196 17.69 0.55 13.25
CA ARG A 196 16.48 0.65 14.08
C ARG A 196 15.49 1.64 13.49
N LEU A 197 14.21 1.25 13.48
CA LEU A 197 13.07 2.04 13.03
C LEU A 197 11.99 2.05 14.08
N ILE A 198 11.29 3.16 14.30
CA ILE A 198 10.09 3.19 15.14
C ILE A 198 8.90 2.86 14.26
N MET A 199 8.14 1.83 14.60
CA MET A 199 6.97 1.36 13.87
C MET A 199 5.71 2.03 14.41
N ARG A 200 5.16 3.01 13.69
CA ARG A 200 3.94 3.70 14.13
C ARG A 200 2.70 2.84 13.92
N TRP A 201 2.41 2.02 14.90
CA TRP A 201 1.22 1.18 14.94
C TRP A 201 0.13 1.74 15.84
N LEU A 202 -0.96 2.20 15.27
CA LEU A 202 -2.17 2.46 16.04
C LEU A 202 -2.79 1.12 16.49
N SER A 203 -3.26 1.04 17.72
CA SER A 203 -3.67 -0.19 18.40
C SER A 203 -4.71 -1.04 17.66
N HIS A 204 -5.52 -0.44 16.81
CA HIS A 204 -6.56 -1.12 16.02
C HIS A 204 -6.08 -1.62 14.65
N ARG A 205 -4.82 -1.40 14.28
CA ARG A 205 -4.26 -1.84 12.99
C ARG A 205 -3.79 -3.28 13.04
N GLY A 206 -3.89 -3.99 11.89
CA GLY A 206 -3.59 -5.41 11.82
C GLY A 206 -2.21 -5.80 12.35
N GLY A 207 -1.15 -5.05 12.02
CA GLY A 207 0.19 -5.30 12.56
C GLY A 207 0.29 -5.14 14.08
N ALA A 208 -0.40 -4.13 14.65
CA ALA A 208 -0.46 -3.95 16.10
C ALA A 208 -1.21 -5.09 16.81
N LEU A 209 -2.31 -5.56 16.22
CA LEU A 209 -3.08 -6.69 16.73
C LEU A 209 -2.27 -7.99 16.68
N ASP A 210 -1.55 -8.26 15.57
CA ASP A 210 -0.66 -9.41 15.45
C ASP A 210 0.45 -9.37 16.51
N TYR A 211 1.03 -8.19 16.76
CA TYR A 211 2.05 -7.99 17.79
C TYR A 211 1.50 -8.23 19.20
N GLN A 212 0.31 -7.70 19.50
CA GLN A 212 -0.34 -7.91 20.78
C GLN A 212 -0.64 -9.40 21.03
N GLU A 213 -1.25 -10.09 20.06
CA GLU A 213 -1.52 -11.52 20.14
C GLU A 213 -0.23 -12.35 20.34
N TRP A 214 0.88 -11.92 19.69
CA TRP A 214 2.18 -12.55 19.83
C TRP A 214 2.73 -12.38 21.23
N CYS A 215 2.67 -11.18 21.82
CA CYS A 215 3.14 -10.92 23.19
C CYS A 215 2.39 -11.76 24.24
N GLU A 216 1.10 -12.00 24.01
CA GLU A 216 0.27 -12.84 24.89
C GLU A 216 0.61 -14.34 24.76
N ALA A 217 0.84 -14.81 23.53
CA ALA A 217 1.11 -16.22 23.25
C ALA A 217 2.58 -16.62 23.50
N HIS A 218 3.53 -15.70 23.33
CA HIS A 218 4.98 -15.92 23.38
C HIS A 218 5.67 -14.85 24.25
N PRO A 219 5.42 -14.82 25.58
CA PRO A 219 6.01 -13.80 26.46
C PRO A 219 7.53 -13.79 26.40
N GLY A 220 8.13 -12.63 26.15
CA GLY A 220 9.58 -12.43 26.09
C GLY A 220 10.23 -12.86 24.76
N GLU A 221 9.49 -13.42 23.81
CA GLU A 221 10.04 -13.78 22.50
C GLU A 221 9.94 -12.60 21.52
N ARG A 222 10.91 -12.55 20.61
CA ARG A 222 10.98 -11.54 19.56
C ARG A 222 9.87 -11.76 18.52
N PHE A 223 9.18 -10.68 18.17
CA PHE A 223 8.15 -10.69 17.14
C PHE A 223 8.74 -10.49 15.75
N PRO A 224 8.65 -11.45 14.82
CA PRO A 224 9.18 -11.33 13.47
C PRO A 224 8.43 -10.26 12.67
N VAL A 225 9.18 -9.40 11.98
CA VAL A 225 8.64 -8.37 11.10
C VAL A 225 9.47 -8.31 9.82
N ALA A 226 8.81 -8.07 8.70
CA ALA A 226 9.46 -7.70 7.45
C ALA A 226 8.80 -6.43 6.87
N VAL A 227 9.57 -5.60 6.18
CA VAL A 227 9.10 -4.39 5.51
C VAL A 227 9.59 -4.41 4.08
N ALA A 228 8.66 -4.47 3.12
CA ALA A 228 8.98 -4.37 1.71
C ALA A 228 8.80 -2.93 1.22
N LEU A 229 9.78 -2.42 0.48
CA LEU A 229 9.78 -1.11 -0.15
C LEU A 229 9.82 -1.30 -1.67
N GLY A 230 8.99 -0.57 -2.39
CA GLY A 230 8.91 -0.69 -3.85
C GLY A 230 8.33 -2.03 -4.32
N ALA A 231 7.32 -2.58 -3.62
CA ALA A 231 6.50 -3.65 -4.14
C ALA A 231 5.71 -3.17 -5.38
N ASP A 232 5.13 -4.10 -6.12
CA ASP A 232 4.28 -3.73 -7.26
C ASP A 232 3.02 -2.96 -6.81
N PRO A 233 2.47 -2.08 -7.67
CA PRO A 233 1.35 -1.22 -7.31
C PRO A 233 0.11 -1.97 -6.81
N ALA A 234 -0.23 -3.13 -7.40
CA ALA A 234 -1.40 -3.90 -6.96
C ALA A 234 -1.23 -4.41 -5.53
N THR A 235 -0.02 -4.81 -5.15
CA THR A 235 0.30 -5.25 -3.78
C THR A 235 0.23 -4.08 -2.79
N ILE A 236 0.77 -2.92 -3.14
CA ILE A 236 0.70 -1.71 -2.31
C ILE A 236 -0.76 -1.28 -2.11
N LEU A 237 -1.53 -1.20 -3.21
CA LEU A 237 -2.93 -0.78 -3.17
C LEU A 237 -3.82 -1.79 -2.46
N ALA A 238 -3.51 -3.10 -2.57
CA ALA A 238 -4.21 -4.12 -1.80
C ALA A 238 -4.02 -3.94 -0.29
N ALA A 239 -2.83 -3.56 0.17
CA ALA A 239 -2.52 -3.35 1.58
C ALA A 239 -3.22 -2.12 2.21
N VAL A 240 -3.73 -1.19 1.40
CA VAL A 240 -4.48 -0.01 1.85
C VAL A 240 -5.98 -0.11 1.56
N THR A 241 -6.39 -1.13 0.81
CA THR A 241 -7.80 -1.40 0.55
C THR A 241 -8.35 -2.30 1.66
N PRO A 242 -9.44 -1.92 2.36
CA PRO A 242 -10.03 -2.81 3.37
C PRO A 242 -10.71 -4.00 2.69
N VAL A 243 -9.95 -5.05 2.57
CA VAL A 243 -10.44 -6.35 2.10
C VAL A 243 -11.17 -7.09 3.25
N PRO A 244 -12.13 -7.97 2.95
CA PRO A 244 -12.73 -8.82 3.96
C PRO A 244 -11.69 -9.64 4.71
N ASP A 245 -11.90 -9.91 6.01
CA ASP A 245 -10.96 -10.70 6.84
C ASP A 245 -10.67 -12.11 6.31
N THR A 246 -11.57 -12.64 5.48
CA THR A 246 -11.40 -13.94 4.81
C THR A 246 -10.47 -13.89 3.58
N LEU A 247 -10.07 -12.70 3.15
CA LEU A 247 -9.24 -12.48 1.96
C LEU A 247 -7.90 -11.86 2.39
N SER A 248 -6.77 -12.46 2.02
CA SER A 248 -5.48 -11.81 2.25
C SER A 248 -5.21 -10.73 1.22
N GLU A 249 -4.43 -9.72 1.59
CA GLU A 249 -4.00 -8.63 0.71
C GLU A 249 -3.22 -9.18 -0.51
N TYR A 250 -2.40 -10.22 -0.32
CA TYR A 250 -1.72 -10.90 -1.43
C TYR A 250 -2.69 -11.56 -2.42
N ALA A 251 -3.76 -12.19 -1.89
CA ALA A 251 -4.79 -12.79 -2.73
C ALA A 251 -5.54 -11.71 -3.53
N PHE A 252 -5.85 -10.58 -2.90
CA PHE A 252 -6.47 -9.46 -3.57
C PHE A 252 -5.56 -8.82 -4.61
N ALA A 253 -4.27 -8.65 -4.32
CA ALA A 253 -3.28 -8.17 -5.30
C ALA A 253 -3.21 -9.09 -6.53
N GLY A 254 -3.21 -10.40 -6.32
CA GLY A 254 -3.24 -11.37 -7.43
C GLY A 254 -4.50 -11.28 -8.28
N LEU A 255 -5.64 -11.01 -7.65
CA LEU A 255 -6.91 -10.77 -8.34
C LEU A 255 -6.88 -9.49 -9.17
N LEU A 256 -6.37 -8.38 -8.61
CA LEU A 256 -6.22 -7.09 -9.30
C LEU A 256 -5.31 -7.21 -10.52
N ARG A 257 -4.19 -7.89 -10.36
CA ARG A 257 -3.14 -8.03 -11.37
C ARG A 257 -3.45 -9.07 -12.44
N GLY A 258 -4.40 -9.95 -12.16
CA GLY A 258 -4.77 -11.05 -13.08
C GLY A 258 -3.77 -12.21 -13.13
N HIS A 259 -2.82 -12.28 -12.20
CA HIS A 259 -1.89 -13.39 -12.00
C HIS A 259 -1.47 -13.50 -10.52
N LYS A 260 -1.06 -14.71 -10.11
CA LYS A 260 -0.68 -14.99 -8.73
C LYS A 260 0.40 -14.05 -8.22
N THR A 261 0.27 -13.61 -6.97
CA THR A 261 1.32 -12.87 -6.29
C THR A 261 2.51 -13.79 -6.02
N GLU A 262 3.66 -13.47 -6.58
CA GLU A 262 4.90 -14.18 -6.32
C GLU A 262 5.52 -13.64 -5.02
N VAL A 263 5.85 -14.56 -4.12
CA VAL A 263 6.47 -14.26 -2.83
C VAL A 263 7.74 -15.09 -2.65
N VAL A 264 8.62 -14.63 -1.80
CA VAL A 264 9.83 -15.38 -1.40
C VAL A 264 9.95 -15.32 0.12
N LYS A 265 10.48 -16.38 0.73
CA LYS A 265 10.73 -16.40 2.18
C LYS A 265 11.83 -15.41 2.54
N CYS A 266 11.66 -14.73 3.67
CA CYS A 266 12.71 -13.96 4.30
C CYS A 266 13.94 -14.84 4.62
N LEU A 267 15.12 -14.25 4.66
CA LEU A 267 16.34 -14.93 5.05
C LEU A 267 16.45 -15.11 6.56
N SER A 268 15.90 -14.17 7.34
CA SER A 268 16.06 -14.11 8.80
C SER A 268 14.86 -14.70 9.58
N ASN A 269 13.72 -14.90 8.94
CA ASN A 269 12.50 -15.37 9.61
C ASN A 269 11.56 -16.11 8.64
N SER A 270 10.40 -16.56 9.13
CA SER A 270 9.46 -17.38 8.37
C SER A 270 8.43 -16.59 7.54
N LEU A 271 8.54 -15.26 7.51
CA LEU A 271 7.62 -14.44 6.72
C LEU A 271 7.95 -14.53 5.22
N GLU A 272 6.93 -14.31 4.41
CA GLU A 272 7.03 -14.26 2.95
C GLU A 272 6.79 -12.82 2.48
N VAL A 273 7.68 -12.31 1.63
CA VAL A 273 7.68 -10.94 1.11
C VAL A 273 7.45 -10.94 -0.40
N PRO A 274 6.95 -9.84 -1.00
CA PRO A 274 6.82 -9.74 -2.44
C PRO A 274 8.17 -9.97 -3.13
N ALA A 275 8.22 -10.99 -3.99
CA ALA A 275 9.46 -11.39 -4.69
C ALA A 275 10.04 -10.28 -5.58
N SER A 276 9.19 -9.39 -6.07
CA SER A 276 9.53 -8.27 -6.94
C SER A 276 9.81 -6.96 -6.21
N ALA A 277 9.78 -6.94 -4.88
CA ALA A 277 10.11 -5.72 -4.11
C ALA A 277 11.51 -5.19 -4.46
N GLU A 278 11.69 -3.90 -4.35
CA GLU A 278 12.99 -3.26 -4.61
C GLU A 278 13.96 -3.48 -3.44
N ILE A 279 13.46 -3.31 -2.19
CA ILE A 279 14.21 -3.47 -0.95
C ILE A 279 13.33 -4.20 0.06
N VAL A 280 13.91 -5.05 0.88
CA VAL A 280 13.25 -5.68 2.02
C VAL A 280 14.10 -5.51 3.27
N LEU A 281 13.47 -5.00 4.33
CA LEU A 281 14.04 -4.92 5.67
C LEU A 281 13.48 -6.10 6.47
N GLU A 282 14.34 -6.94 7.01
CA GLU A 282 13.94 -8.11 7.80
C GLU A 282 14.48 -7.99 9.22
N GLY A 283 13.70 -8.40 10.20
CA GLY A 283 14.13 -8.36 11.58
C GLY A 283 13.02 -8.66 12.56
N TYR A 284 13.01 -7.97 13.70
CA TYR A 284 12.10 -8.26 14.79
C TYR A 284 11.79 -7.02 15.63
N ILE A 285 10.71 -7.09 16.40
CA ILE A 285 10.41 -6.20 17.52
C ILE A 285 10.66 -6.96 18.82
N GLU A 286 11.48 -6.40 19.71
CA GLU A 286 11.67 -6.90 21.07
C GLU A 286 10.53 -6.39 21.96
N GLN A 287 9.94 -7.26 22.77
CA GLN A 287 8.82 -6.86 23.62
C GLN A 287 9.25 -5.82 24.63
N GLY A 288 8.53 -4.68 24.67
CA GLY A 288 8.85 -3.56 25.55
C GLY A 288 9.91 -2.60 25.02
N ASP A 289 10.56 -2.87 23.88
CA ASP A 289 11.46 -1.89 23.23
C ASP A 289 10.61 -0.83 22.53
N MET A 290 10.45 0.32 23.19
CA MET A 290 9.61 1.45 22.78
C MET A 290 10.45 2.71 22.64
N ALA A 291 10.08 3.58 21.70
CA ALA A 291 10.73 4.87 21.54
C ALA A 291 9.71 5.97 21.15
N PRO A 292 9.99 7.25 21.49
CA PRO A 292 9.15 8.37 21.10
C PRO A 292 9.25 8.62 19.59
N GLU A 293 8.11 8.65 18.89
CA GLU A 293 7.97 8.92 17.46
C GLU A 293 7.42 10.33 17.26
N GLY A 294 8.00 11.04 16.31
CA GLY A 294 7.59 12.38 15.93
C GLY A 294 8.35 13.51 16.64
N PRO A 295 7.95 14.78 16.39
CA PRO A 295 6.81 15.18 15.55
C PRO A 295 7.06 14.95 14.06
N TYR A 296 5.97 14.86 13.28
CA TYR A 296 5.99 14.80 11.81
C TYR A 296 4.90 15.69 11.23
N GLY A 297 5.17 16.35 10.11
CA GLY A 297 4.14 16.99 9.31
C GLY A 297 3.12 15.96 8.84
N ASP A 298 1.83 16.24 9.03
CA ASP A 298 0.76 15.26 8.84
C ASP A 298 -0.36 15.83 7.97
N HIS A 299 -1.33 14.98 7.59
CA HIS A 299 -2.48 15.27 6.71
C HIS A 299 -3.38 16.43 7.20
N THR A 300 -3.27 16.82 8.46
CA THR A 300 -3.95 18.01 9.00
C THR A 300 -3.32 19.32 8.57
N GLY A 301 -2.08 19.29 8.03
CA GLY A 301 -1.26 20.46 7.77
C GLY A 301 -0.51 20.99 9.01
N TYR A 302 -0.51 20.22 10.09
CA TYR A 302 0.18 20.51 11.34
C TYR A 302 1.06 19.31 11.73
N TYR A 303 2.01 19.54 12.62
CA TYR A 303 2.81 18.46 13.21
C TYR A 303 1.97 17.67 14.23
N ASN A 304 2.14 16.34 14.22
CA ASN A 304 1.48 15.47 15.21
C ASN A 304 2.17 15.55 16.56
N GLU A 305 1.45 15.14 17.60
CA GLU A 305 2.01 14.94 18.93
C GLU A 305 2.99 13.76 18.97
N ILE A 306 3.99 13.86 19.84
CA ILE A 306 4.95 12.78 20.10
C ILE A 306 4.23 11.68 20.89
N ASP A 307 4.38 10.44 20.46
CA ASP A 307 3.83 9.28 21.15
C ASP A 307 4.82 8.11 21.07
N SER A 308 4.67 7.11 21.93
CA SER A 308 5.61 5.99 22.04
C SER A 308 5.12 4.78 21.25
N PHE A 309 6.02 4.24 20.41
CA PHE A 309 5.73 3.08 19.56
C PHE A 309 6.85 2.04 19.60
N PRO A 310 6.56 0.78 19.23
CA PRO A 310 7.55 -0.29 19.20
C PRO A 310 8.71 0.01 18.24
N VAL A 311 9.89 -0.46 18.61
CA VAL A 311 11.10 -0.33 17.81
C VAL A 311 11.34 -1.62 17.03
N PHE A 312 11.44 -1.48 15.72
CA PHE A 312 11.80 -2.55 14.79
C PHE A 312 13.31 -2.57 14.59
N THR A 313 13.98 -3.66 14.99
CA THR A 313 15.40 -3.89 14.78
C THR A 313 15.61 -4.68 13.50
N VAL A 314 16.29 -4.08 12.54
CA VAL A 314 16.63 -4.67 11.24
C VAL A 314 17.90 -5.49 11.37
N THR A 315 17.85 -6.76 10.97
CA THR A 315 18.99 -7.70 10.98
C THR A 315 19.51 -8.01 9.58
N HIS A 316 18.65 -7.88 8.58
CA HIS A 316 18.98 -8.06 7.18
C HIS A 316 18.31 -6.99 6.33
N ILE A 317 19.03 -6.48 5.35
CA ILE A 317 18.49 -5.71 4.24
C ILE A 317 18.79 -6.49 2.97
N THR A 318 17.74 -6.93 2.29
CA THR A 318 17.88 -7.55 0.97
C THR A 318 17.34 -6.61 -0.09
N GLN A 319 17.93 -6.62 -1.29
CA GLN A 319 17.51 -5.68 -2.32
C GLN A 319 17.87 -6.16 -3.73
N ARG A 320 17.22 -5.55 -4.71
CA ARG A 320 17.62 -5.66 -6.10
C ARG A 320 18.98 -4.98 -6.30
N LYS A 321 19.72 -5.41 -7.31
CA LYS A 321 21.07 -4.91 -7.59
C LYS A 321 21.12 -3.42 -7.90
N ASP A 322 20.05 -2.90 -8.52
CA ASP A 322 19.84 -1.50 -8.91
C ASP A 322 18.54 -0.97 -8.31
N ALA A 323 18.35 -1.17 -7.00
CA ALA A 323 17.11 -0.89 -6.28
C ALA A 323 16.67 0.57 -6.43
N ILE A 324 15.34 0.77 -6.47
CA ILE A 324 14.67 2.07 -6.45
C ILE A 324 13.98 2.23 -5.09
N TYR A 325 14.26 3.30 -4.37
CA TYR A 325 13.55 3.62 -3.13
C TYR A 325 12.23 4.32 -3.46
N HIS A 326 11.11 3.67 -3.14
CA HIS A 326 9.78 4.26 -3.29
C HIS A 326 9.38 5.01 -2.02
N SER A 327 9.08 6.30 -2.17
CA SER A 327 8.76 7.21 -1.07
C SER A 327 7.57 8.11 -1.41
N THR A 328 6.98 8.68 -0.37
CA THR A 328 6.01 9.78 -0.45
C THR A 328 6.15 10.67 0.76
N TYR A 329 5.41 11.76 0.78
CA TYR A 329 5.23 12.64 1.94
C TYR A 329 3.76 12.66 2.35
N THR A 330 3.48 13.04 3.58
CA THR A 330 2.13 13.38 4.06
C THR A 330 2.09 14.85 4.43
N GLY A 331 1.04 15.54 4.03
CA GLY A 331 0.86 16.96 4.31
C GLY A 331 -0.61 17.37 4.16
N ARG A 332 -0.87 18.66 4.20
CA ARG A 332 -2.21 19.16 3.95
C ARG A 332 -2.69 18.74 2.56
N PRO A 333 -3.88 18.13 2.42
CA PRO A 333 -4.39 17.69 1.14
C PRO A 333 -4.40 18.79 0.05
N PRO A 334 -4.16 18.43 -1.22
CA PRO A 334 -3.96 17.07 -1.71
C PRO A 334 -2.54 16.55 -1.45
N ASP A 335 -2.46 15.29 -1.01
CA ASP A 335 -1.25 14.47 -0.97
C ASP A 335 -1.56 13.09 -1.59
N GLU A 336 -0.59 12.20 -1.76
CA GLU A 336 -0.85 10.89 -2.36
C GLU A 336 -1.89 10.07 -1.56
N PRO A 337 -1.85 10.00 -0.21
CA PRO A 337 -2.89 9.34 0.58
C PRO A 337 -4.31 9.87 0.31
N ALA A 338 -4.47 11.19 0.19
CA ALA A 338 -5.77 11.80 -0.12
C ALA A 338 -6.25 11.43 -1.53
N VAL A 339 -5.35 11.48 -2.53
CA VAL A 339 -5.66 11.07 -3.91
C VAL A 339 -6.06 9.59 -3.98
N MET A 340 -5.33 8.73 -3.27
CA MET A 340 -5.70 7.31 -3.14
C MET A 340 -7.07 7.14 -2.50
N GLY A 341 -7.36 7.91 -1.45
CA GLY A 341 -8.68 7.91 -0.81
C GLY A 341 -9.82 8.21 -1.76
N VAL A 342 -9.65 9.20 -2.65
CA VAL A 342 -10.63 9.53 -3.70
C VAL A 342 -10.84 8.36 -4.67
N ALA A 343 -9.77 7.73 -5.15
CA ALA A 343 -9.86 6.60 -6.05
C ALA A 343 -10.46 5.36 -5.38
N LEU A 344 -10.03 5.04 -4.16
CA LEU A 344 -10.53 3.90 -3.39
C LEU A 344 -11.97 4.07 -2.95
N ASN A 345 -12.46 5.31 -2.84
CA ASN A 345 -13.87 5.57 -2.59
C ASN A 345 -14.78 4.85 -3.60
N GLU A 346 -14.36 4.81 -4.87
CA GLU A 346 -15.10 4.09 -5.92
C GLU A 346 -15.17 2.57 -5.68
N VAL A 347 -14.15 2.00 -5.05
CA VAL A 347 -14.13 0.59 -4.63
C VAL A 347 -15.09 0.33 -3.47
N PHE A 348 -15.23 1.30 -2.55
CA PHE A 348 -16.08 1.16 -1.35
C PHE A 348 -17.57 1.26 -1.64
N VAL A 349 -17.96 2.12 -2.56
CA VAL A 349 -19.39 2.39 -2.83
C VAL A 349 -20.19 1.11 -3.07
N PRO A 350 -19.79 0.16 -3.94
CA PRO A 350 -20.53 -1.08 -4.14
C PRO A 350 -20.60 -1.99 -2.90
N ILE A 351 -19.57 -1.97 -2.05
CA ILE A 351 -19.54 -2.75 -0.80
C ILE A 351 -20.58 -2.18 0.18
N LEU A 352 -20.63 -0.85 0.33
CA LEU A 352 -21.62 -0.17 1.16
C LEU A 352 -23.04 -0.37 0.64
N GLN A 353 -23.25 -0.27 -0.68
CA GLN A 353 -24.55 -0.50 -1.31
C GLN A 353 -25.09 -1.91 -1.07
N LYS A 354 -24.20 -2.91 -0.95
CA LYS A 354 -24.62 -4.28 -0.64
C LYS A 354 -25.12 -4.41 0.81
N GLN A 355 -24.48 -3.70 1.75
CA GLN A 355 -24.86 -3.68 3.16
C GLN A 355 -26.09 -2.78 3.43
N PHE A 356 -26.18 -1.66 2.72
CA PHE A 356 -27.19 -0.62 2.87
C PHE A 356 -27.80 -0.29 1.49
N PRO A 357 -28.81 -1.05 1.05
CA PRO A 357 -29.37 -0.91 -0.31
C PRO A 357 -29.99 0.45 -0.60
N GLU A 358 -30.30 1.25 0.43
CA GLU A 358 -30.76 2.63 0.31
C GLU A 358 -29.66 3.61 -0.10
N ILE A 359 -28.38 3.27 0.06
CA ILE A 359 -27.27 4.13 -0.37
C ILE A 359 -27.21 4.13 -1.90
N VAL A 360 -27.37 5.32 -2.48
CA VAL A 360 -27.22 5.56 -3.92
C VAL A 360 -25.77 5.87 -4.26
N ASP A 361 -25.15 6.71 -3.42
CA ASP A 361 -23.75 7.08 -3.57
C ASP A 361 -23.14 7.49 -2.24
N PHE A 362 -21.80 7.43 -2.17
CA PHE A 362 -21.03 7.76 -0.98
C PHE A 362 -19.73 8.44 -1.40
N TYR A 363 -19.37 9.53 -0.75
CA TYR A 363 -18.15 10.28 -1.06
C TYR A 363 -17.48 10.79 0.21
N LEU A 364 -16.16 10.63 0.27
CA LEU A 364 -15.30 11.14 1.32
C LEU A 364 -14.44 12.28 0.74
N PRO A 365 -14.87 13.53 0.87
CA PRO A 365 -14.11 14.65 0.32
C PRO A 365 -12.74 14.80 1.01
N PRO A 366 -11.65 15.09 0.27
CA PRO A 366 -10.33 15.32 0.84
C PRO A 366 -10.29 16.43 1.92
N GLU A 367 -11.16 17.41 1.80
CA GLU A 367 -11.33 18.51 2.75
C GLU A 367 -11.74 18.03 4.15
N GLY A 368 -12.29 16.83 4.24
CA GLY A 368 -12.61 16.15 5.50
C GLY A 368 -11.40 15.60 6.25
N CYS A 369 -10.20 15.84 5.80
CA CYS A 369 -8.93 15.40 6.40
C CYS A 369 -8.98 13.94 6.87
N SER A 370 -8.60 13.01 6.00
CA SER A 370 -8.51 11.59 6.34
C SER A 370 -9.83 10.95 6.82
N TYR A 371 -10.86 11.04 5.98
CA TYR A 371 -12.15 10.35 6.14
C TYR A 371 -13.05 10.85 7.29
N ARG A 372 -12.87 12.07 7.76
CA ARG A 372 -13.67 12.65 8.86
C ARG A 372 -14.93 13.36 8.41
N LEU A 373 -15.14 13.48 7.10
CA LEU A 373 -16.36 14.00 6.49
C LEU A 373 -16.86 12.99 5.47
N ALA A 374 -18.15 12.65 5.53
CA ALA A 374 -18.80 11.79 4.54
C ALA A 374 -20.04 12.50 3.98
N VAL A 375 -20.18 12.44 2.65
CA VAL A 375 -21.40 12.86 1.95
C VAL A 375 -22.11 11.61 1.44
N VAL A 376 -23.32 11.35 1.91
CA VAL A 376 -24.07 10.13 1.59
C VAL A 376 -25.35 10.47 0.88
N THR A 377 -25.54 9.95 -0.33
CA THR A 377 -26.80 10.06 -1.07
C THR A 377 -27.63 8.81 -0.82
N ILE A 378 -28.87 8.97 -0.32
CA ILE A 378 -29.77 7.86 -0.05
C ILE A 378 -31.07 7.96 -0.84
N LYS A 379 -31.64 6.80 -1.19
CA LYS A 379 -33.01 6.67 -1.69
C LYS A 379 -33.94 6.62 -0.48
N LYS A 380 -34.44 7.79 -0.10
CA LYS A 380 -35.29 7.95 1.07
C LYS A 380 -36.64 7.22 0.89
N GLN A 381 -36.98 6.36 1.84
CA GLN A 381 -38.22 5.58 1.83
C GLN A 381 -39.31 6.14 2.77
N TYR A 382 -38.91 6.88 3.82
CA TYR A 382 -39.80 7.47 4.82
C TYR A 382 -39.20 8.74 5.44
N ALA A 383 -40.01 9.50 6.14
CA ALA A 383 -39.57 10.72 6.85
C ALA A 383 -38.58 10.33 7.98
N GLY A 384 -37.42 10.99 8.02
CA GLY A 384 -36.38 10.70 9.02
C GLY A 384 -35.45 9.53 8.66
N HIS A 385 -35.57 8.88 7.50
CA HIS A 385 -34.74 7.75 7.10
C HIS A 385 -33.22 8.07 7.16
N ALA A 386 -32.81 9.28 6.78
CA ALA A 386 -31.40 9.69 6.82
C ALA A 386 -30.83 9.85 8.25
N LYS A 387 -31.64 9.76 9.29
CA LYS A 387 -31.21 9.87 10.70
C LYS A 387 -31.03 8.51 11.36
N ARG A 388 -31.37 7.42 10.69
CA ARG A 388 -31.23 6.07 11.18
C ARG A 388 -29.82 5.54 10.89
#